data_f311ccd120858b58f731dc7b219fe6f5
#
_entry.id   f311ccd120858b58f731dc7b219fe6f5
#
_cell.length_a   1.000
_cell.length_b   1.000
_cell.length_c   1.000
_cell.angle_alpha   90.00
_cell.angle_beta   90.00
_cell.angle_gamma   90.00
#
_symmetry.space_group_name_H-M   'P 1'
#
loop_
_entity.id
_entity.type
_entity.pdbx_description
1 polymer ?
#
loop_
_entity_poly.entity_id
_entity_poly.type
_entity_poly.pdbx_seq_one_letter_code
_entity_poly.pdbx_strand_id
1 'polypeptide(L)'
;MKNIYFILILCVFASCSDSNRTIYGCLDPLATNYSPNTDIDDGSCIYESDIVFYLDANAAVYLGSQTNQINFFIDESFVGYDSYPFTFSLSAPDCYQPGFISATIQWYESSNTSINWQLTDQSDNVFYDYDQIIDAGSCNQVL
;
A
#
# COMPACT_ATOMS: atom_id res chain seq x y z
N MET A 1 48.45 -27.09 -59.67
CA MET A 1 48.50 -27.14 -58.23
C MET A 1 48.15 -25.74 -57.74
N LYS A 2 46.91 -25.50 -57.29
CA LYS A 2 46.39 -24.22 -56.84
C LYS A 2 46.32 -24.21 -55.33
N ASN A 3 47.15 -23.40 -54.69
CA ASN A 3 47.10 -23.22 -53.24
C ASN A 3 45.90 -22.28 -52.87
N ILE A 4 44.90 -22.83 -52.20
CA ILE A 4 43.82 -22.04 -51.62
C ILE A 4 44.21 -21.67 -50.21
N TYR A 5 44.54 -20.38 -50.00
CA TYR A 5 44.70 -19.82 -48.66
C TYR A 5 43.33 -19.59 -48.02
N PHE A 6 43.03 -20.38 -47.04
CA PHE A 6 41.84 -20.23 -46.21
C PHE A 6 42.13 -19.09 -45.17
N ILE A 7 41.66 -17.88 -45.45
CA ILE A 7 41.75 -16.77 -44.50
C ILE A 7 40.66 -16.96 -43.46
N LEU A 8 41.04 -17.43 -42.29
CA LEU A 8 40.16 -17.53 -41.12
C LEU A 8 39.97 -16.13 -40.54
N ILE A 9 38.86 -15.48 -40.88
CA ILE A 9 38.48 -14.19 -40.28
C ILE A 9 37.97 -14.49 -38.89
N LEU A 10 38.81 -14.25 -37.87
CA LEU A 10 38.45 -14.29 -36.46
C LEU A 10 37.68 -13.00 -36.15
N CYS A 11 36.33 -13.07 -36.22
CA CYS A 11 35.50 -12.00 -35.73
C CYS A 11 35.57 -11.97 -34.17
N VAL A 12 36.43 -11.08 -33.66
CA VAL A 12 36.44 -10.72 -32.24
C VAL A 12 35.22 -9.87 -32.02
N PHE A 13 34.14 -10.49 -31.53
CA PHE A 13 33.04 -9.74 -30.95
C PHE A 13 33.56 -9.07 -29.66
N ALA A 14 34.01 -7.84 -29.78
CA ALA A 14 34.19 -6.98 -28.63
C ALA A 14 32.79 -6.73 -28.07
N SER A 15 32.38 -7.58 -27.11
CA SER A 15 31.26 -7.28 -26.24
C SER A 15 31.63 -6.03 -25.44
N CYS A 16 31.18 -4.90 -25.91
CA CYS A 16 31.18 -3.67 -25.12
C CYS A 16 30.17 -3.89 -24.00
N SER A 17 30.62 -4.40 -22.85
CA SER A 17 29.85 -4.30 -21.62
C SER A 17 29.94 -2.84 -21.20
N ASP A 18 28.87 -2.11 -21.42
CA ASP A 18 28.69 -0.73 -20.93
C ASP A 18 28.56 -0.79 -19.40
N SER A 19 29.71 -0.99 -18.72
CA SER A 19 29.79 -1.16 -17.27
C SER A 19 29.67 0.18 -16.50
N ASN A 20 29.26 1.26 -17.16
CA ASN A 20 29.10 2.59 -16.59
C ASN A 20 27.69 3.18 -16.73
N ARG A 21 26.68 2.34 -16.90
CA ARG A 21 25.31 2.84 -16.92
C ARG A 21 24.82 3.00 -15.48
N THR A 22 24.75 4.22 -14.98
CA THR A 22 24.11 4.55 -13.71
C THR A 22 22.62 4.22 -13.79
N ILE A 23 22.15 3.42 -12.84
CA ILE A 23 20.75 2.99 -12.73
C ILE A 23 20.08 3.87 -11.68
N TYR A 24 19.01 4.54 -12.10
CA TYR A 24 18.15 5.34 -11.22
C TYR A 24 16.92 4.56 -10.82
N GLY A 25 16.41 4.80 -9.60
CA GLY A 25 15.21 4.16 -9.07
C GLY A 25 15.09 4.30 -7.56
N CYS A 26 14.18 3.56 -6.94
CA CYS A 26 13.97 3.60 -5.50
C CYS A 26 15.01 2.76 -4.75
N LEU A 27 15.65 3.35 -3.74
CA LEU A 27 16.62 2.70 -2.84
C LEU A 27 16.05 2.36 -1.45
N ASP A 28 14.79 2.69 -1.16
CA ASP A 28 14.18 2.36 0.13
C ASP A 28 13.63 0.93 0.12
N PRO A 29 14.14 0.03 0.98
CA PRO A 29 13.65 -1.36 1.06
C PRO A 29 12.19 -1.50 1.50
N LEU A 30 11.58 -0.46 2.07
CA LEU A 30 10.16 -0.45 2.45
C LEU A 30 9.23 -0.13 1.27
N ALA A 31 9.78 0.40 0.17
CA ALA A 31 9.00 0.70 -1.01
C ALA A 31 8.69 -0.57 -1.83
N THR A 32 7.52 -0.61 -2.44
CA THR A 32 7.06 -1.74 -3.28
C THR A 32 7.86 -1.86 -4.57
N ASN A 33 8.43 -0.75 -5.05
CA ASN A 33 9.28 -0.68 -6.23
C ASN A 33 10.79 -0.58 -5.91
N TYR A 34 11.19 -0.99 -4.68
CA TYR A 34 12.60 -1.09 -4.31
C TYR A 34 13.39 -1.94 -5.30
N SER A 35 14.57 -1.47 -5.67
CA SER A 35 15.51 -2.22 -6.51
C SER A 35 16.92 -2.21 -5.93
N PRO A 36 17.47 -3.36 -5.53
CA PRO A 36 18.83 -3.44 -4.98
C PRO A 36 19.93 -3.16 -6.01
N ASN A 37 19.58 -3.08 -7.30
CA ASN A 37 20.51 -2.78 -8.39
C ASN A 37 20.52 -1.30 -8.77
N THR A 38 19.84 -0.46 -8.01
CA THR A 38 19.79 0.99 -8.19
C THR A 38 21.06 1.62 -7.62
N ASP A 39 21.70 2.51 -8.38
CA ASP A 39 22.89 3.25 -7.96
C ASP A 39 22.54 4.58 -7.30
N ILE A 40 21.47 5.23 -7.77
CA ILE A 40 21.04 6.55 -7.31
C ILE A 40 19.53 6.56 -7.11
N ASP A 41 19.11 6.99 -5.92
CA ASP A 41 17.69 7.25 -5.63
C ASP A 41 17.21 8.44 -6.48
N ASP A 42 16.13 8.22 -7.20
CA ASP A 42 15.49 9.24 -8.05
C ASP A 42 14.18 9.79 -7.47
N GLY A 43 13.83 9.40 -6.23
CA GLY A 43 12.59 9.79 -5.56
C GLY A 43 11.35 9.08 -6.09
N SER A 44 11.51 8.00 -6.85
CA SER A 44 10.38 7.25 -7.43
C SER A 44 9.79 6.21 -6.49
N CYS A 45 10.14 6.22 -5.19
CA CYS A 45 9.66 5.24 -4.23
C CYS A 45 8.13 5.28 -4.11
N ILE A 46 7.54 4.09 -4.13
CA ILE A 46 6.10 3.86 -3.98
C ILE A 46 5.90 3.03 -2.72
N TYR A 47 5.08 3.51 -1.80
CA TYR A 47 4.79 2.84 -0.56
C TYR A 47 3.34 2.38 -0.53
N GLU A 48 3.08 1.28 0.15
CA GLU A 48 1.75 0.72 0.35
C GLU A 48 1.57 0.29 1.80
N SER A 49 0.32 0.34 2.27
CA SER A 49 -0.08 -0.23 3.55
C SER A 49 -1.53 -0.67 3.50
N ASP A 50 -1.82 -1.69 4.29
CA ASP A 50 -3.18 -2.16 4.45
C ASP A 50 -3.80 -1.53 5.69
N ILE A 51 -5.09 -1.20 5.57
CA ILE A 51 -5.91 -0.68 6.65
C ILE A 51 -7.08 -1.62 6.83
N VAL A 52 -7.39 -1.97 8.08
CA VAL A 52 -8.60 -2.71 8.43
C VAL A 52 -9.44 -1.90 9.42
N PHE A 53 -10.70 -1.74 9.08
CA PHE A 53 -11.70 -1.13 9.97
C PHE A 53 -12.35 -2.19 10.83
N TYR A 54 -12.52 -1.89 12.11
CA TYR A 54 -13.25 -2.76 13.02
C TYR A 54 -14.01 -1.94 14.06
N LEU A 55 -15.06 -2.50 14.58
CA LEU A 55 -15.84 -1.92 15.66
C LEU A 55 -15.53 -2.68 16.94
N ASP A 56 -15.05 -1.99 17.96
CA ASP A 56 -14.85 -2.56 19.28
C ASP A 56 -16.13 -2.46 20.15
N ALA A 57 -16.05 -2.97 21.38
CA ALA A 57 -17.17 -2.90 22.30
C ALA A 57 -17.53 -1.45 22.70
N ASN A 58 -16.58 -0.49 22.60
CA ASN A 58 -16.85 0.91 22.90
C ASN A 58 -17.59 1.58 21.74
N ALA A 59 -17.29 1.20 20.51
CA ALA A 59 -18.02 1.70 19.34
C ALA A 59 -19.53 1.44 19.46
N ALA A 60 -19.91 0.29 20.01
CA ALA A 60 -21.33 -0.07 20.23
C ALA A 60 -22.09 0.95 21.12
N VAL A 61 -21.39 1.67 21.99
CA VAL A 61 -22.00 2.68 22.87
C VAL A 61 -22.40 3.93 22.08
N TYR A 62 -21.66 4.26 21.03
CA TYR A 62 -21.92 5.42 20.19
C TYR A 62 -22.92 5.15 19.06
N LEU A 63 -23.10 3.87 18.72
CA LEU A 63 -24.09 3.48 17.71
C LEU A 63 -25.50 3.57 18.31
N GLY A 64 -26.23 4.57 17.88
CA GLY A 64 -27.63 4.74 18.31
C GLY A 64 -28.51 3.58 17.83
N SER A 65 -29.64 3.35 18.51
CA SER A 65 -30.63 2.30 18.16
C SER A 65 -31.25 2.45 16.74
N GLN A 66 -31.01 3.58 16.11
CA GLN A 66 -31.48 3.90 14.76
C GLN A 66 -30.39 3.67 13.68
N THR A 67 -29.15 3.38 14.09
CA THR A 67 -28.05 3.13 13.16
C THR A 67 -28.20 1.70 12.63
N ASN A 68 -28.35 1.57 11.32
CA ASN A 68 -28.47 0.28 10.64
C ASN A 68 -27.37 0.06 9.58
N GLN A 69 -26.53 1.08 9.34
CA GLN A 69 -25.38 1.01 8.45
C GLN A 69 -24.30 1.97 8.95
N ILE A 70 -23.05 1.55 8.82
CA ILE A 70 -21.84 2.35 9.06
C ILE A 70 -21.03 2.37 7.78
N ASN A 71 -20.72 3.54 7.29
CA ASN A 71 -19.86 3.76 6.13
C ASN A 71 -18.45 4.11 6.58
N PHE A 72 -17.47 3.59 5.88
CA PHE A 72 -16.04 3.77 6.14
C PHE A 72 -15.40 4.59 5.02
N PHE A 73 -14.63 5.60 5.40
CA PHE A 73 -13.93 6.48 4.48
C PHE A 73 -12.47 6.61 4.84
N ILE A 74 -11.61 6.79 3.83
CA ILE A 74 -10.21 7.21 3.95
C ILE A 74 -10.02 8.38 3.00
N ASP A 75 -9.51 9.52 3.50
CA ASP A 75 -9.28 10.74 2.74
C ASP A 75 -10.50 11.11 1.88
N GLU A 76 -11.68 11.15 2.52
CA GLU A 76 -13.00 11.42 1.90
C GLU A 76 -13.45 10.35 0.88
N SER A 77 -12.64 9.33 0.62
CA SER A 77 -12.98 8.25 -0.32
C SER A 77 -13.73 7.13 0.39
N PHE A 78 -14.89 6.77 -0.14
CA PHE A 78 -15.68 5.66 0.38
C PHE A 78 -14.95 4.32 0.18
N VAL A 79 -14.74 3.58 1.27
CA VAL A 79 -14.05 2.27 1.28
C VAL A 79 -15.02 1.11 1.30
N GLY A 80 -16.08 1.24 2.09
CA GLY A 80 -17.06 0.17 2.26
C GLY A 80 -18.05 0.48 3.37
N TYR A 81 -18.91 -0.48 3.69
CA TYR A 81 -19.86 -0.34 4.78
C TYR A 81 -20.07 -1.66 5.52
N ASP A 82 -20.47 -1.57 6.78
CA ASP A 82 -21.07 -2.66 7.56
C ASP A 82 -22.54 -2.33 7.86
N SER A 83 -23.38 -3.34 7.98
CA SER A 83 -24.81 -3.19 8.24
C SER A 83 -25.26 -4.08 9.39
N TYR A 84 -26.30 -3.63 10.06
CA TYR A 84 -26.88 -4.37 11.19
C TYR A 84 -27.29 -5.81 10.78
N PRO A 85 -26.93 -6.85 11.57
CA PRO A 85 -26.16 -6.79 12.82
C PRO A 85 -24.65 -6.53 12.57
N PHE A 86 -24.10 -5.49 13.21
CA PHE A 86 -22.71 -5.10 13.02
C PHE A 86 -21.73 -6.15 13.52
N THR A 87 -20.58 -6.21 12.86
CA THR A 87 -19.47 -7.09 13.23
C THR A 87 -18.55 -6.40 14.25
N PHE A 88 -18.62 -6.84 15.50
CA PHE A 88 -17.74 -6.35 16.56
C PHE A 88 -16.58 -7.30 16.79
N SER A 89 -15.41 -6.74 17.10
CA SER A 89 -14.23 -7.52 17.48
C SER A 89 -13.75 -7.15 18.89
N LEU A 90 -13.33 -8.16 19.66
CA LEU A 90 -12.74 -7.97 20.97
C LEU A 90 -11.24 -7.63 20.92
N SER A 91 -10.64 -7.80 19.76
CA SER A 91 -9.24 -7.49 19.50
C SER A 91 -9.10 -6.97 18.08
N ALA A 92 -8.07 -6.17 17.84
CA ALA A 92 -7.76 -5.69 16.50
C ALA A 92 -7.56 -6.88 15.54
N PRO A 93 -8.28 -6.94 14.40
CA PRO A 93 -8.16 -7.99 13.40
C PRO A 93 -6.90 -7.80 12.55
N ASP A 94 -6.46 -8.87 11.87
CA ASP A 94 -5.49 -8.76 10.80
C ASP A 94 -6.14 -8.14 9.55
N CYS A 95 -5.37 -7.40 8.74
CA CYS A 95 -5.88 -6.72 7.55
C CYS A 95 -6.53 -7.63 6.52
N TYR A 96 -6.18 -8.91 6.53
CA TYR A 96 -6.73 -9.91 5.61
C TYR A 96 -7.79 -10.82 6.26
N GLN A 97 -8.23 -10.48 7.47
CA GLN A 97 -9.22 -11.30 8.17
C GLN A 97 -10.58 -11.15 7.50
N PRO A 98 -11.22 -12.25 7.06
CA PRO A 98 -12.53 -12.20 6.42
C PRO A 98 -13.60 -11.61 7.35
N GLY A 99 -14.51 -10.83 6.79
CA GLY A 99 -15.65 -10.23 7.52
C GLY A 99 -15.39 -8.82 8.03
N PHE A 100 -14.19 -8.27 7.81
CA PHE A 100 -13.87 -6.87 8.10
C PHE A 100 -13.68 -6.07 6.80
N ILE A 101 -13.94 -4.76 6.89
CA ILE A 101 -13.69 -3.85 5.78
C ILE A 101 -12.21 -3.50 5.78
N SER A 102 -11.55 -3.70 4.66
CA SER A 102 -10.14 -3.37 4.50
C SER A 102 -9.88 -2.66 3.18
N ALA A 103 -8.81 -1.86 3.16
CA ALA A 103 -8.32 -1.16 1.98
C ALA A 103 -6.81 -1.17 1.96
N THR A 104 -6.23 -1.23 0.76
CA THR A 104 -4.82 -0.96 0.54
C THR A 104 -4.69 0.47 0.02
N ILE A 105 -3.85 1.27 0.65
CA ILE A 105 -3.54 2.62 0.20
C ILE A 105 -2.10 2.70 -0.27
N GLN A 106 -1.86 3.60 -1.22
CA GLN A 106 -0.57 3.80 -1.86
C GLN A 106 -0.22 5.29 -1.82
N TRP A 107 1.06 5.60 -1.54
CA TRP A 107 1.56 6.97 -1.53
C TRP A 107 3.02 7.04 -1.97
N TYR A 108 3.59 8.27 -1.98
CA TYR A 108 4.93 8.57 -2.46
C TYR A 108 5.70 9.39 -1.42
N GLU A 109 6.97 9.63 -1.64
CA GLU A 109 7.86 10.55 -0.92
C GLU A 109 8.51 10.00 0.35
N SER A 110 7.76 9.36 1.26
CA SER A 110 8.31 8.88 2.54
C SER A 110 7.71 7.56 2.96
N SER A 111 8.39 6.80 3.81
CA SER A 111 7.96 5.50 4.31
C SER A 111 6.77 5.55 5.28
N ASN A 112 6.27 6.74 5.61
CA ASN A 112 5.02 6.94 6.35
C ASN A 112 4.22 8.08 5.75
N THR A 113 2.92 8.07 6.01
CA THR A 113 2.00 9.15 5.61
C THR A 113 0.91 9.34 6.67
N SER A 114 0.25 10.48 6.64
CA SER A 114 -0.96 10.70 7.41
C SER A 114 -2.18 10.47 6.53
N ILE A 115 -3.14 9.74 7.05
CA ILE A 115 -4.46 9.57 6.46
C ILE A 115 -5.50 10.15 7.39
N ASN A 116 -6.59 10.68 6.83
CA ASN A 116 -7.83 10.93 7.56
C ASN A 116 -8.77 9.75 7.38
N TRP A 117 -9.30 9.18 8.46
CA TRP A 117 -10.34 8.16 8.36
C TRP A 117 -11.62 8.60 9.10
N GLN A 118 -12.74 8.25 8.52
CA GLN A 118 -14.03 8.70 9.00
C GLN A 118 -15.07 7.58 8.97
N LEU A 119 -15.93 7.55 9.99
CA LEU A 119 -17.11 6.70 10.07
C LEU A 119 -18.38 7.54 10.09
N THR A 120 -19.33 7.20 9.23
CA THR A 120 -20.66 7.83 9.20
C THR A 120 -21.79 6.81 9.31
N ASP A 121 -22.98 7.25 9.68
CA ASP A 121 -24.19 6.42 9.56
C ASP A 121 -24.79 6.50 8.14
N GLN A 122 -25.94 5.83 7.97
CA GLN A 122 -26.72 5.84 6.72
C GLN A 122 -27.31 7.21 6.34
N SER A 123 -27.17 8.22 7.21
CA SER A 123 -27.64 9.61 7.00
C SER A 123 -26.49 10.59 6.96
N ASP A 124 -25.27 10.09 6.78
CA ASP A 124 -24.01 10.86 6.75
C ASP A 124 -23.68 11.60 8.06
N ASN A 125 -24.28 11.17 9.19
CA ASN A 125 -23.85 11.69 10.48
C ASN A 125 -22.51 11.07 10.87
N VAL A 126 -21.52 11.92 11.16
CA VAL A 126 -20.15 11.51 11.50
C VAL A 126 -20.10 11.05 12.96
N PHE A 127 -19.56 9.85 13.20
CA PHE A 127 -19.26 9.31 14.52
C PHE A 127 -17.80 9.49 14.90
N TYR A 128 -16.91 9.22 13.93
CA TYR A 128 -15.47 9.30 14.08
C TYR A 128 -14.88 10.04 12.89
N ASP A 129 -13.88 10.85 13.18
CA ASP A 129 -13.10 11.62 12.21
C ASP A 129 -11.72 11.87 12.81
N TYR A 130 -10.71 11.16 12.34
CA TYR A 130 -9.38 11.16 12.91
C TYR A 130 -8.28 11.10 11.86
N ASP A 131 -7.18 11.81 12.18
CA ASP A 131 -5.93 11.68 11.44
C ASP A 131 -5.04 10.63 12.11
N GLN A 132 -4.48 9.75 11.31
CA GLN A 132 -3.57 8.69 11.76
C GLN A 132 -2.33 8.62 10.86
N ILE A 133 -1.16 8.48 11.50
CA ILE A 133 0.07 8.18 10.77
C ILE A 133 0.12 6.67 10.55
N ILE A 134 0.43 6.27 9.32
CA ILE A 134 0.59 4.87 8.92
C ILE A 134 1.96 4.67 8.30
N ASP A 135 2.54 3.48 8.52
CA ASP A 135 3.85 3.10 8.02
C ASP A 135 3.73 2.11 6.85
N ALA A 136 4.66 2.22 5.91
CA ALA A 136 4.75 1.32 4.75
C ALA A 136 4.89 -0.15 5.17
N GLY A 137 4.21 -1.04 4.46
CA GLY A 137 4.29 -2.49 4.67
C GLY A 137 3.66 -2.97 5.97
N SER A 138 2.92 -2.13 6.68
CA SER A 138 2.24 -2.47 7.92
C SER A 138 0.78 -2.83 7.70
N CYS A 139 0.18 -3.46 8.71
CA CYS A 139 -1.28 -3.60 8.83
C CYS A 139 -1.76 -2.63 9.90
N ASN A 140 -2.51 -1.61 9.50
CA ASN A 140 -3.00 -0.59 10.41
C ASN A 140 -4.46 -0.87 10.75
N GLN A 141 -4.73 -0.97 12.06
CA GLN A 141 -6.08 -1.13 12.57
C GLN A 141 -6.65 0.24 12.91
N VAL A 142 -7.83 0.52 12.42
CA VAL A 142 -8.58 1.76 12.70
C VAL A 142 -9.95 1.44 13.27
N LEU A 143 -10.31 2.21 14.29
CA LEU A 143 -11.55 2.08 15.04
C LEU A 143 -12.42 3.30 14.81
#